data_ec900fa5a015dc7b82bcdee349b10e92
#
_entry.id   ec900fa5a015dc7b82bcdee349b10e92
#
_cell.length_a   1.000
_cell.length_b   1.000
_cell.length_c   1.000
_cell.angle_alpha   90.00
_cell.angle_beta   90.00
_cell.angle_gamma   90.00
#
_symmetry.space_group_name_H-M   'P 1'
#
loop_
_entity.id
_entity.type
_entity.pdbx_description
1 polymer ?
#
loop_
_entity_poly.entity_id
_entity_poly.type
_entity_poly.pdbx_seq_one_letter_code
_entity_poly.pdbx_strand_id
1 'polypeptide(L)'
;MSDGKNGFLKTKHNFPYKWTLKDAVFTKDKGKVFSCFACGGGSTMGYKLAGFDVLGCNEIDPKMIEAYKTNHNPKYAYLEPIQTFKLRNDLPDELYQLDILDGSPPCSSFSMAGNREKDWGKEKVFREGQAEQVLDTLFFDFIDLAKKLQPKVVVAENVKGLLLGEAKTICKGNIPGI
;
A
#
# COMPACT_ATOMS: atom_id res chain seq x y z
N MET A 1 3.53 -33.52 40.05
CA MET A 1 4.21 -33.53 38.74
C MET A 1 3.14 -33.74 37.70
N SER A 2 2.65 -32.68 37.08
CA SER A 2 1.59 -32.72 36.07
C SER A 2 2.16 -32.19 34.79
N ASP A 3 2.41 -33.08 33.82
CA ASP A 3 2.89 -32.75 32.49
C ASP A 3 1.82 -31.97 31.73
N GLY A 4 2.08 -30.68 31.56
CA GLY A 4 1.31 -29.79 30.68
C GLY A 4 1.54 -30.18 29.22
N LYS A 5 0.69 -31.00 28.64
CA LYS A 5 0.66 -31.28 27.23
C LYS A 5 0.05 -30.05 26.51
N ASN A 6 0.88 -29.15 26.03
CA ASN A 6 0.49 -28.12 25.03
C ASN A 6 0.10 -28.84 23.73
N GLY A 7 -1.20 -29.12 23.59
CA GLY A 7 -1.79 -29.63 22.36
C GLY A 7 -1.83 -28.55 21.30
N PHE A 8 -0.76 -28.35 20.55
CA PHE A 8 -0.84 -27.64 19.29
C PHE A 8 -1.80 -28.41 18.38
N LEU A 9 -2.93 -27.78 18.03
CA LEU A 9 -3.82 -28.30 17.01
C LEU A 9 -2.98 -28.53 15.73
N LYS A 10 -2.80 -29.79 15.36
CA LYS A 10 -2.25 -30.19 14.07
C LYS A 10 -3.21 -29.68 13.00
N THR A 11 -2.97 -28.47 12.49
CA THR A 11 -3.69 -27.96 11.32
C THR A 11 -3.42 -28.90 10.15
N LYS A 12 -4.48 -29.23 9.41
CA LYS A 12 -4.46 -30.12 8.23
C LYS A 12 -3.62 -29.56 7.07
N HIS A 13 -3.14 -28.34 7.20
CA HIS A 13 -2.32 -27.63 6.23
C HIS A 13 -0.89 -27.54 6.75
N ASN A 14 -0.01 -28.35 6.18
CA ASN A 14 1.42 -28.19 6.33
C ASN A 14 1.80 -26.90 5.59
N PHE A 15 1.99 -25.81 6.33
CA PHE A 15 2.64 -24.62 5.77
C PHE A 15 4.08 -24.99 5.44
N PRO A 16 4.47 -25.04 4.15
CA PRO A 16 5.82 -25.48 3.76
C PRO A 16 6.90 -24.43 4.03
N TYR A 17 6.55 -23.32 4.66
CA TYR A 17 7.47 -22.20 4.90
C TYR A 17 8.38 -22.47 6.08
N LYS A 18 9.45 -23.22 5.85
CA LYS A 18 10.59 -23.33 6.76
C LYS A 18 11.74 -22.39 6.39
N TRP A 19 11.56 -21.53 5.38
CA TRP A 19 12.57 -20.58 4.96
C TRP A 19 12.54 -19.33 5.83
N THR A 20 13.69 -18.68 5.97
CA THR A 20 13.83 -17.34 6.57
C THR A 20 14.07 -16.31 5.47
N LEU A 21 13.93 -15.01 5.77
CA LEU A 21 14.27 -13.95 4.79
C LEU A 21 15.73 -14.03 4.31
N LYS A 22 16.62 -14.66 5.08
CA LYS A 22 18.01 -14.90 4.68
C LYS A 22 18.12 -15.87 3.49
N ASP A 23 17.14 -16.75 3.34
CA ASP A 23 17.09 -17.76 2.30
C ASP A 23 16.27 -17.30 1.08
N ALA A 24 15.72 -16.09 1.13
CA ALA A 24 14.90 -15.57 0.06
C ALA A 24 15.74 -15.17 -1.17
N VAL A 25 15.33 -15.64 -2.33
CA VAL A 25 15.92 -15.26 -3.62
C VAL A 25 14.96 -14.29 -4.32
N PHE A 26 15.45 -13.10 -4.62
CA PHE A 26 14.67 -12.05 -5.32
C PHE A 26 15.18 -11.98 -6.77
N THR A 27 14.44 -12.59 -7.69
CA THR A 27 14.85 -12.72 -9.10
C THR A 27 14.76 -11.42 -9.88
N LYS A 28 13.80 -10.55 -9.54
CA LYS A 28 13.56 -9.24 -10.17
C LYS A 28 13.28 -9.28 -11.68
N ASP A 29 12.70 -10.38 -12.17
CA ASP A 29 12.50 -10.68 -13.60
C ASP A 29 11.05 -10.55 -14.06
N LYS A 30 10.10 -10.18 -13.16
CA LYS A 30 8.66 -10.13 -13.47
C LYS A 30 8.13 -8.73 -13.80
N GLY A 31 8.92 -7.70 -13.56
CA GLY A 31 8.52 -6.32 -13.81
C GLY A 31 8.78 -5.39 -12.63
N LYS A 32 8.46 -4.13 -12.81
CA LYS A 32 8.74 -3.04 -11.86
C LYS A 32 7.49 -2.69 -11.06
N VAL A 33 7.65 -2.54 -9.74
CA VAL A 33 6.58 -2.15 -8.81
C VAL A 33 6.97 -0.91 -8.02
N PHE A 34 5.99 -0.03 -7.78
CA PHE A 34 6.12 1.05 -6.81
C PHE A 34 4.93 0.99 -5.85
N SER A 35 5.17 1.17 -4.55
CA SER A 35 4.16 1.00 -3.51
C SER A 35 3.85 2.32 -2.82
N CYS A 36 2.58 2.71 -2.80
CA CYS A 36 2.06 3.86 -2.05
C CYS A 36 1.40 3.40 -0.76
N PHE A 37 1.40 4.26 0.26
CA PHE A 37 0.90 3.91 1.61
C PHE A 37 1.57 2.64 2.14
N ALA A 38 2.88 2.53 1.90
CA ALA A 38 3.62 1.28 1.96
C ALA A 38 3.82 0.74 3.38
N CYS A 39 3.60 1.55 4.42
CA CYS A 39 3.90 1.21 5.81
C CYS A 39 5.31 0.58 5.97
N GLY A 40 5.42 -0.53 6.69
CA GLY A 40 6.67 -1.27 6.84
C GLY A 40 7.05 -2.19 5.66
N GLY A 41 6.27 -2.20 4.56
CA GLY A 41 6.58 -2.92 3.33
C GLY A 41 6.08 -4.36 3.27
N GLY A 42 4.93 -4.68 3.87
CA GLY A 42 4.36 -6.02 3.81
C GLY A 42 4.04 -6.48 2.39
N SER A 43 3.32 -5.67 1.60
CA SER A 43 3.02 -5.95 0.19
C SER A 43 4.30 -6.00 -0.65
N THR A 44 5.24 -5.08 -0.39
CA THR A 44 6.56 -5.06 -1.03
C THR A 44 7.30 -6.39 -0.89
N MET A 45 7.27 -7.01 0.29
CA MET A 45 7.88 -8.32 0.49
C MET A 45 7.20 -9.37 -0.39
N GLY A 46 5.87 -9.35 -0.47
CA GLY A 46 5.11 -10.26 -1.35
C GLY A 46 5.52 -10.12 -2.83
N TYR A 47 5.62 -8.89 -3.32
CA TYR A 47 6.07 -8.63 -4.69
C TYR A 47 7.51 -9.09 -4.94
N LYS A 48 8.44 -8.83 -4.01
CA LYS A 48 9.82 -9.29 -4.12
C LYS A 48 9.93 -10.81 -4.17
N LEU A 49 9.16 -11.50 -3.32
CA LEU A 49 9.11 -12.97 -3.31
C LEU A 49 8.49 -13.54 -4.59
N ALA A 50 7.55 -12.81 -5.19
CA ALA A 50 6.97 -13.17 -6.48
C ALA A 50 7.89 -12.87 -7.67
N GLY A 51 9.06 -12.26 -7.46
CA GLY A 51 10.06 -11.98 -8.48
C GLY A 51 9.97 -10.60 -9.14
N PHE A 52 9.22 -9.66 -8.54
CA PHE A 52 9.17 -8.29 -9.02
C PHE A 52 10.34 -7.45 -8.48
N ASP A 53 10.77 -6.47 -9.27
CA ASP A 53 11.70 -5.43 -8.84
C ASP A 53 10.92 -4.26 -8.24
N VAL A 54 10.85 -4.21 -6.91
CA VAL A 54 10.17 -3.11 -6.21
C VAL A 54 11.12 -1.92 -6.11
N LEU A 55 10.86 -0.89 -6.89
CA LEU A 55 11.71 0.29 -7.02
C LEU A 55 11.71 1.15 -5.75
N GLY A 56 10.57 1.21 -5.05
CA GLY A 56 10.48 2.03 -3.85
C GLY A 56 9.05 2.25 -3.34
N CYS A 57 8.93 3.28 -2.51
CA CYS A 57 7.67 3.60 -1.86
C CYS A 57 7.41 5.09 -1.68
N ASN A 58 6.12 5.43 -1.48
CA ASN A 58 5.65 6.68 -0.89
C ASN A 58 4.96 6.36 0.44
N GLU A 59 5.36 7.04 1.50
CA GLU A 59 4.84 6.88 2.85
C GLU A 59 4.87 8.21 3.58
N ILE A 60 3.85 8.49 4.39
CA ILE A 60 3.75 9.74 5.16
C ILE A 60 4.32 9.62 6.58
N ASP A 61 4.36 8.41 7.13
CA ASP A 61 4.81 8.16 8.49
C ASP A 61 6.34 8.00 8.52
N PRO A 62 7.08 8.89 9.22
CA PRO A 62 8.53 8.83 9.28
C PRO A 62 9.07 7.55 9.94
N LYS A 63 8.34 6.96 10.91
CA LYS A 63 8.74 5.69 11.54
C LYS A 63 8.56 4.52 10.59
N MET A 64 7.49 4.55 9.79
CA MET A 64 7.20 3.48 8.83
C MET A 64 8.18 3.51 7.66
N ILE A 65 8.52 4.69 7.13
CA ILE A 65 9.48 4.78 6.03
C ILE A 65 10.89 4.34 6.45
N GLU A 66 11.30 4.61 7.69
CA GLU A 66 12.58 4.12 8.22
C GLU A 66 12.58 2.59 8.38
N ALA A 67 11.48 2.02 8.87
CA ALA A 67 11.32 0.56 8.89
C ALA A 67 11.35 -0.03 7.47
N TYR A 68 10.68 0.62 6.52
CA TYR A 68 10.68 0.22 5.11
C TYR A 68 12.09 0.24 4.52
N LYS A 69 12.84 1.32 4.71
CA LYS A 69 14.23 1.44 4.24
C LYS A 69 15.12 0.34 4.81
N THR A 70 14.99 0.08 6.12
CA THR A 70 15.76 -0.96 6.81
C THR A 70 15.47 -2.35 6.25
N ASN A 71 14.19 -2.65 5.99
CA ASN A 71 13.76 -3.97 5.55
C ASN A 71 14.00 -4.23 4.06
N HIS A 72 13.91 -3.19 3.23
CA HIS A 72 13.80 -3.36 1.78
C HIS A 72 14.93 -2.72 0.99
N ASN A 73 15.70 -1.79 1.58
CA ASN A 73 16.75 -1.02 0.90
C ASN A 73 16.29 -0.51 -0.48
N PRO A 74 15.23 0.33 -0.53
CA PRO A 74 14.61 0.74 -1.78
C PRO A 74 15.49 1.70 -2.57
N LYS A 75 15.36 1.72 -3.89
CA LYS A 75 16.00 2.72 -4.76
C LYS A 75 15.43 4.11 -4.52
N TYR A 76 14.11 4.18 -4.31
CA TYR A 76 13.36 5.42 -4.06
C TYR A 76 12.52 5.30 -2.79
N ALA A 77 12.58 6.31 -1.92
CA ALA A 77 11.75 6.39 -0.73
C ALA A 77 11.32 7.84 -0.49
N TYR A 78 10.03 8.12 -0.68
CA TYR A 78 9.45 9.44 -0.57
C TYR A 78 8.64 9.55 0.73
N LEU A 79 9.15 10.38 1.66
CA LEU A 79 8.47 10.70 2.92
C LEU A 79 7.63 11.98 2.70
N GLU A 80 6.44 11.82 2.21
CA GLU A 80 5.50 12.92 1.98
C GLU A 80 4.07 12.42 1.75
N PRO A 81 3.06 13.29 1.96
CA PRO A 81 1.68 12.97 1.61
C PRO A 81 1.54 12.66 0.13
N ILE A 82 0.63 11.74 -0.21
CA ILE A 82 0.37 11.40 -1.62
C ILE A 82 -0.17 12.59 -2.42
N GLN A 83 -0.84 13.53 -1.76
CA GLN A 83 -1.36 14.77 -2.37
C GLN A 83 -0.22 15.63 -2.95
N THR A 84 0.92 15.70 -2.27
CA THR A 84 2.11 16.40 -2.76
C THR A 84 2.91 15.53 -3.72
N PHE A 85 3.05 14.24 -3.41
CA PHE A 85 3.79 13.30 -4.24
C PHE A 85 3.25 13.21 -5.66
N LYS A 86 1.92 13.16 -5.84
CA LYS A 86 1.29 13.13 -7.19
C LYS A 86 1.58 14.38 -8.03
N LEU A 87 1.90 15.52 -7.39
CA LEU A 87 2.18 16.79 -8.08
C LEU A 87 3.64 16.95 -8.49
N ARG A 88 4.54 16.08 -8.04
CA ARG A 88 5.98 16.15 -8.36
C ARG A 88 6.22 16.04 -9.85
N ASN A 89 7.08 16.90 -10.39
CA ASN A 89 7.50 16.89 -11.81
C ASN A 89 8.94 16.37 -11.98
N ASP A 90 9.60 16.00 -10.87
CA ASP A 90 10.97 15.52 -10.79
C ASP A 90 11.05 14.01 -10.49
N LEU A 91 9.99 13.25 -10.76
CA LEU A 91 10.00 11.81 -10.61
C LEU A 91 10.90 11.17 -11.68
N PRO A 92 11.70 10.16 -11.32
CA PRO A 92 12.56 9.47 -12.28
C PRO A 92 11.74 8.74 -13.34
N ASP A 93 12.28 8.67 -14.56
CA ASP A 93 11.64 8.04 -15.72
C ASP A 93 11.17 6.59 -15.46
N GLU A 94 11.87 5.89 -14.58
CA GLU A 94 11.50 4.52 -14.21
C GLU A 94 10.11 4.41 -13.58
N LEU A 95 9.63 5.46 -12.88
CA LEU A 95 8.30 5.47 -12.29
C LEU A 95 7.18 5.68 -13.34
N TYR A 96 7.53 6.13 -14.55
CA TYR A 96 6.61 6.18 -15.69
C TYR A 96 6.64 4.89 -16.54
N GLN A 97 7.37 3.85 -16.08
CA GLN A 97 7.53 2.56 -16.74
C GLN A 97 7.18 1.40 -15.79
N LEU A 98 6.24 1.63 -14.88
CA LEU A 98 5.82 0.62 -13.93
C LEU A 98 4.95 -0.46 -14.57
N ASP A 99 5.18 -1.70 -14.17
CA ASP A 99 4.24 -2.79 -14.42
C ASP A 99 3.09 -2.74 -13.42
N ILE A 100 3.39 -2.43 -12.14
CA ILE A 100 2.39 -2.36 -11.08
C ILE A 100 2.59 -1.08 -10.25
N LEU A 101 1.50 -0.34 -10.05
CA LEU A 101 1.37 0.65 -8.98
C LEU A 101 0.49 0.04 -7.89
N ASP A 102 1.05 -0.17 -6.71
CA ASP A 102 0.38 -0.75 -5.55
C ASP A 102 0.05 0.32 -4.52
N GLY A 103 -1.11 0.21 -3.86
CA GLY A 103 -1.46 1.13 -2.79
C GLY A 103 -2.66 0.68 -1.97
N SER A 104 -2.58 0.93 -0.65
CA SER A 104 -3.65 0.66 0.31
C SER A 104 -4.03 1.95 1.03
N PRO A 105 -4.73 2.87 0.35
CA PRO A 105 -5.12 4.13 0.97
C PRO A 105 -6.00 3.90 2.20
N PRO A 106 -5.80 4.64 3.30
CA PRO A 106 -6.59 4.50 4.52
C PRO A 106 -8.08 4.65 4.25
N CYS A 107 -8.87 3.77 4.85
CA CYS A 107 -10.31 3.68 4.64
C CYS A 107 -11.14 4.05 5.87
N SER A 108 -10.62 4.90 6.76
CA SER A 108 -11.27 5.25 8.03
C SER A 108 -12.70 5.77 7.86
N SER A 109 -12.98 6.47 6.77
CA SER A 109 -14.31 7.02 6.45
C SER A 109 -15.24 6.01 5.81
N PHE A 110 -14.71 4.92 5.23
CA PHE A 110 -15.49 3.87 4.56
C PHE A 110 -15.65 2.62 5.42
N SER A 111 -14.96 2.52 6.57
CA SER A 111 -15.07 1.39 7.48
C SER A 111 -16.41 1.38 8.18
N MET A 112 -17.08 0.21 8.25
CA MET A 112 -18.32 0.04 9.01
C MET A 112 -18.15 0.26 10.51
N ALA A 113 -16.91 0.22 11.02
CA ALA A 113 -16.57 0.47 12.43
C ALA A 113 -16.39 1.96 12.77
N GLY A 114 -16.41 2.86 11.77
CA GLY A 114 -16.24 4.30 11.96
C GLY A 114 -17.55 5.06 11.95
N ASN A 115 -17.61 6.22 12.61
CA ASN A 115 -18.73 7.19 12.54
C ASN A 115 -18.68 7.88 11.17
N ARG A 116 -19.37 7.31 10.16
CA ARG A 116 -19.30 7.71 8.75
C ARG A 116 -19.66 9.17 8.47
N GLU A 117 -20.56 9.77 9.23
CA GLU A 117 -21.19 11.05 8.83
C GLU A 117 -20.61 12.28 9.55
N LYS A 118 -20.01 12.11 10.72
CA LYS A 118 -19.58 13.25 11.56
C LYS A 118 -18.20 13.81 11.21
N ASP A 119 -17.38 13.03 10.52
CA ASP A 119 -15.96 13.34 10.33
C ASP A 119 -15.52 13.42 8.85
N TRP A 120 -16.47 13.41 7.92
CA TRP A 120 -16.18 13.55 6.49
C TRP A 120 -15.55 14.91 6.19
N GLY A 121 -14.47 14.91 5.42
CA GLY A 121 -13.77 16.15 5.02
C GLY A 121 -12.91 16.81 6.10
N LYS A 122 -12.81 16.24 7.30
CA LYS A 122 -11.94 16.79 8.35
C LYS A 122 -10.51 16.29 8.21
N GLU A 123 -9.57 17.21 8.44
CA GLU A 123 -8.15 16.85 8.57
C GLU A 123 -7.93 15.97 9.80
N LYS A 124 -7.16 14.91 9.63
CA LYS A 124 -6.84 13.95 10.70
C LYS A 124 -5.36 13.59 10.68
N VAL A 125 -4.81 13.41 11.88
CA VAL A 125 -3.51 12.79 12.10
C VAL A 125 -3.75 11.34 12.52
N PHE A 126 -3.25 10.40 11.76
CA PHE A 126 -3.47 8.97 12.05
C PHE A 126 -2.52 8.44 13.13
N ARG A 127 -1.29 8.96 13.17
CA ARG A 127 -0.26 8.66 14.17
C ARG A 127 0.55 9.89 14.49
N GLU A 128 1.12 9.90 15.68
CA GLU A 128 2.04 10.96 16.11
C GLU A 128 3.21 11.11 15.11
N GLY A 129 3.45 12.33 14.66
CA GLY A 129 4.50 12.67 13.69
C GLY A 129 4.09 12.61 12.21
N GLN A 130 2.85 12.23 11.89
CA GLN A 130 2.31 12.36 10.54
C GLN A 130 1.83 13.79 10.26
N ALA A 131 1.86 14.18 8.98
CA ALA A 131 1.19 15.39 8.53
C ALA A 131 -0.34 15.23 8.57
N GLU A 132 -1.04 16.31 8.87
CA GLU A 132 -2.51 16.35 8.76
C GLU A 132 -2.93 16.12 7.31
N GLN A 133 -4.00 15.35 7.11
CA GLN A 133 -4.54 15.04 5.80
C GLN A 133 -6.03 14.72 5.84
N VAL A 134 -6.71 15.02 4.74
CA VAL A 134 -8.10 14.61 4.53
C VAL A 134 -8.10 13.16 4.02
N LEU A 135 -8.48 12.22 4.88
CA LEU A 135 -8.39 10.78 4.56
C LEU A 135 -9.38 10.34 3.47
N ASP A 136 -10.47 11.08 3.31
CA ASP A 136 -11.58 10.74 2.41
C ASP A 136 -11.18 10.86 0.93
N THR A 137 -10.17 11.70 0.62
CA THR A 137 -9.71 11.96 -0.75
C THR A 137 -8.54 11.08 -1.17
N LEU A 138 -7.88 10.37 -0.24
CA LEU A 138 -6.62 9.66 -0.51
C LEU A 138 -6.73 8.60 -1.61
N PHE A 139 -7.88 7.95 -1.71
CA PHE A 139 -8.12 7.00 -2.79
C PHE A 139 -8.11 7.68 -4.16
N PHE A 140 -8.70 8.89 -4.26
CA PHE A 140 -8.71 9.66 -5.50
C PHE A 140 -7.32 10.21 -5.83
N ASP A 141 -6.58 10.65 -4.81
CA ASP A 141 -5.20 11.10 -4.97
C ASP A 141 -4.32 9.97 -5.53
N PHE A 142 -4.55 8.73 -5.08
CA PHE A 142 -3.89 7.55 -5.61
C PHE A 142 -4.28 7.26 -7.07
N ILE A 143 -5.57 7.40 -7.43
CA ILE A 143 -6.03 7.24 -8.81
C ILE A 143 -5.44 8.34 -9.72
N ASP A 144 -5.33 9.58 -9.23
CA ASP A 144 -4.70 10.65 -9.99
C ASP A 144 -3.20 10.38 -10.23
N LEU A 145 -2.51 9.83 -9.23
CA LEU A 145 -1.13 9.37 -9.40
C LEU A 145 -1.05 8.24 -10.44
N ALA A 146 -1.97 7.28 -10.40
CA ALA A 146 -2.04 6.22 -11.40
C ALA A 146 -2.24 6.76 -12.82
N LYS A 147 -3.12 7.75 -13.00
CA LYS A 147 -3.30 8.44 -14.28
C LYS A 147 -2.04 9.15 -14.75
N LYS A 148 -1.26 9.69 -13.82
CA LYS A 148 0.02 10.36 -14.14
C LYS A 148 1.10 9.39 -14.56
N LEU A 149 1.29 8.31 -13.80
CA LEU A 149 2.38 7.36 -14.00
C LEU A 149 2.07 6.30 -15.08
N GLN A 150 0.79 6.10 -15.43
CA GLN A 150 0.33 5.15 -16.44
C GLN A 150 0.91 3.72 -16.28
N PRO A 151 0.82 3.10 -15.08
CA PRO A 151 1.29 1.74 -14.88
C PRO A 151 0.44 0.77 -15.70
N LYS A 152 0.98 -0.43 -16.02
CA LYS A 152 0.19 -1.47 -16.71
C LYS A 152 -0.95 -2.02 -15.86
N VAL A 153 -0.73 -2.09 -14.53
CA VAL A 153 -1.72 -2.58 -13.56
C VAL A 153 -1.71 -1.67 -12.33
N VAL A 154 -2.90 -1.36 -11.82
CA VAL A 154 -3.10 -0.71 -10.52
C VAL A 154 -3.68 -1.73 -9.54
N VAL A 155 -3.01 -1.92 -8.41
CA VAL A 155 -3.52 -2.73 -7.31
C VAL A 155 -3.90 -1.80 -6.17
N ALA A 156 -5.20 -1.67 -5.91
CA ALA A 156 -5.73 -0.83 -4.85
C ALA A 156 -6.47 -1.70 -3.83
N GLU A 157 -5.87 -1.89 -2.65
CA GLU A 157 -6.51 -2.60 -1.55
C GLU A 157 -7.38 -1.63 -0.74
N ASN A 158 -8.60 -2.01 -0.45
CA ASN A 158 -9.49 -1.24 0.40
C ASN A 158 -10.61 -2.11 1.01
N VAL A 159 -11.36 -1.55 1.99
CA VAL A 159 -12.45 -2.28 2.64
C VAL A 159 -13.71 -2.31 1.78
N LYS A 160 -14.56 -3.33 2.00
CA LYS A 160 -15.85 -3.48 1.32
C LYS A 160 -16.77 -2.24 1.43
N GLY A 161 -16.59 -1.44 2.47
CA GLY A 161 -17.32 -0.19 2.67
C GLY A 161 -17.16 0.83 1.54
N LEU A 162 -16.03 0.81 0.83
CA LEU A 162 -15.79 1.65 -0.35
C LEU A 162 -16.85 1.42 -1.44
N LEU A 163 -17.30 0.18 -1.63
CA LEU A 163 -18.33 -0.18 -2.62
C LEU A 163 -19.76 0.21 -2.20
N LEU A 164 -19.96 0.50 -0.92
CA LEU A 164 -21.29 0.80 -0.35
C LEU A 164 -21.55 2.31 -0.17
N GLY A 165 -20.51 3.16 -0.31
CA GLY A 165 -20.60 4.61 -0.18
C GLY A 165 -20.82 5.34 -1.52
N GLU A 166 -20.57 6.64 -1.54
CA GLU A 166 -20.64 7.49 -2.73
C GLU A 166 -19.67 7.05 -3.84
N ALA A 167 -18.66 6.24 -3.50
CA ALA A 167 -17.80 5.56 -4.47
C ALA A 167 -18.57 4.72 -5.52
N LYS A 168 -19.83 4.35 -5.26
CA LYS A 168 -20.72 3.77 -6.30
C LYS A 168 -20.89 4.65 -7.52
N THR A 169 -20.80 5.95 -7.35
CA THR A 169 -20.92 6.92 -8.46
C THR A 169 -19.65 6.91 -9.33
N ILE A 170 -18.50 6.59 -8.74
CA ILE A 170 -17.20 6.60 -9.41
C ILE A 170 -16.97 5.32 -10.21
N CYS A 171 -17.37 4.16 -9.64
CA CYS A 171 -17.30 2.88 -10.36
C CYS A 171 -18.30 2.77 -11.53
N LYS A 172 -19.27 3.68 -11.62
CA LYS A 172 -20.23 3.76 -12.73
C LYS A 172 -19.84 4.81 -13.78
N GLY A 173 -18.95 5.73 -13.45
CA GLY A 173 -18.38 6.64 -14.43
C GLY A 173 -17.33 5.90 -15.27
N ASN A 174 -17.56 5.86 -16.59
CA ASN A 174 -16.48 5.50 -17.51
C ASN A 174 -15.25 6.33 -17.16
N ILE A 175 -14.23 5.72 -16.60
CA ILE A 175 -12.92 6.37 -16.48
C ILE A 175 -12.35 6.38 -17.88
N PRO A 176 -12.30 7.52 -18.58
CA PRO A 176 -11.74 7.55 -19.91
C PRO A 176 -10.25 7.20 -19.81
N GLY A 177 -9.85 6.10 -20.41
CA GLY A 177 -8.45 5.74 -20.57
C GLY A 177 -7.86 4.77 -19.52
N ILE A 178 -8.69 4.01 -18.79
CA ILE A 178 -8.25 2.78 -18.10
C ILE A 178 -9.06 1.61 -18.61
#